data_bdba6cc726605c62bbb6e72459bb3f06
#
_entry.id   bdba6cc726605c62bbb6e72459bb3f06
#
_cell.length_a   1.000
_cell.length_b   1.000
_cell.length_c   1.000
_cell.angle_alpha   90.00
_cell.angle_beta   90.00
_cell.angle_gamma   90.00
#
_symmetry.space_group_name_H-M   'P 1'
#
loop_
_entity.id
_entity.type
_entity.pdbx_description
1 polymer ?
#
loop_
_entity_poly.entity_id
_entity_poly.type
_entity_poly.pdbx_seq_one_letter_code
_entity_poly.pdbx_strand_id
1 'polypeptide(L)'
;MSEIYFSVKTPLNIEVRITAQYWQYLITIKHPIMKGREEIIKSVLQMPDEIRQSKIDTNVFLYYKRLDKLYCVVVKHADVEGFIITAYITDKVKEGVLVWTK
;
A
#
# COMPACT_ATOMS: atom_id res chain seq x y z
N MET A 1 15.87 -6.39 -15.84
CA MET A 1 14.52 -5.83 -15.69
C MET A 1 13.75 -6.65 -14.68
N SER A 2 13.13 -5.97 -13.72
CA SER A 2 12.39 -6.67 -12.66
C SER A 2 11.01 -7.06 -13.15
N GLU A 3 10.61 -8.28 -12.83
CA GLU A 3 9.27 -8.76 -13.14
C GLU A 3 8.26 -8.19 -12.14
N ILE A 4 7.06 -7.90 -12.62
CA ILE A 4 5.94 -7.52 -11.76
C ILE A 4 5.51 -8.74 -10.97
N TYR A 5 5.51 -8.63 -9.65
CA TYR A 5 5.08 -9.71 -8.78
C TYR A 5 3.55 -9.78 -8.70
N PHE A 6 2.92 -8.63 -8.46
CA PHE A 6 1.47 -8.50 -8.59
C PHE A 6 1.09 -7.05 -8.86
N SER A 7 -0.16 -6.89 -9.29
CA SER A 7 -0.72 -5.59 -9.62
C SER A 7 -2.21 -5.64 -9.31
N VAL A 8 -2.74 -4.58 -8.68
CA VAL A 8 -4.17 -4.48 -8.35
C VAL A 8 -4.65 -3.07 -8.57
N LYS A 9 -5.95 -2.92 -8.88
CA LYS A 9 -6.55 -1.60 -9.07
C LYS A 9 -7.22 -1.16 -7.77
N THR A 10 -7.01 0.11 -7.40
CA THR A 10 -7.58 0.69 -6.20
C THR A 10 -8.90 1.42 -6.51
N PRO A 11 -9.67 1.82 -5.48
CA PRO A 11 -10.89 2.63 -5.70
C PRO A 11 -10.62 3.98 -6.34
N LEU A 12 -9.38 4.46 -6.34
CA LEU A 12 -9.01 5.71 -7.01
C LEU A 12 -8.66 5.49 -8.48
N ASN A 13 -8.89 4.28 -9.02
CA ASN A 13 -8.53 3.91 -10.40
C ASN A 13 -7.02 3.95 -10.65
N ILE A 14 -6.23 3.70 -9.61
CA ILE A 14 -4.78 3.60 -9.72
C ILE A 14 -4.39 2.13 -9.81
N GLU A 15 -3.61 1.79 -10.83
CA GLU A 15 -3.05 0.45 -10.97
C GLU A 15 -1.78 0.38 -10.13
N VAL A 16 -1.85 -0.25 -8.97
CA VAL A 16 -0.72 -0.35 -8.04
C VAL A 16 0.00 -1.66 -8.26
N ARG A 17 1.32 -1.58 -8.37
CA ARG A 17 2.15 -2.75 -8.62
C ARG A 17 3.38 -2.77 -7.72
N ILE A 18 3.99 -3.94 -7.64
CA ILE A 18 5.27 -4.15 -6.98
C ILE A 18 6.03 -5.21 -7.76
N THR A 19 7.33 -4.99 -7.92
CA THR A 19 8.19 -5.98 -8.56
C THR A 19 8.54 -7.09 -7.58
N ALA A 20 8.90 -8.28 -8.11
CA ALA A 20 9.34 -9.38 -7.27
C ALA A 20 10.58 -9.00 -6.45
N GLN A 21 11.50 -8.27 -7.07
CA GLN A 21 12.72 -7.83 -6.40
C GLN A 21 12.43 -6.87 -5.26
N TYR A 22 11.53 -5.90 -5.47
CA TYR A 22 11.18 -4.95 -4.42
C TYR A 22 10.39 -5.63 -3.28
N TRP A 23 9.54 -6.60 -3.63
CA TRP A 23 8.83 -7.39 -2.60
C TRP A 23 9.82 -8.09 -1.68
N GLN A 24 10.88 -8.71 -2.25
CA GLN A 24 11.91 -9.36 -1.45
C GLN A 24 12.61 -8.37 -0.54
N TYR A 25 12.91 -7.17 -1.04
CA TYR A 25 13.51 -6.13 -0.22
C TYR A 25 12.58 -5.73 0.93
N LEU A 26 11.30 -5.57 0.64
CA LEU A 26 10.32 -5.16 1.65
C LEU A 26 10.22 -6.17 2.78
N ILE A 27 10.09 -7.46 2.46
CA ILE A 27 9.90 -8.51 3.48
C ILE A 27 11.20 -8.96 4.14
N THR A 28 12.34 -8.58 3.60
CA THR A 28 13.64 -8.96 4.16
C THR A 28 14.22 -7.83 5.02
N ILE A 29 14.14 -6.60 4.54
CA ILE A 29 14.82 -5.45 5.15
C ILE A 29 13.85 -4.54 5.88
N LYS A 30 12.75 -4.13 5.21
CA LYS A 30 11.85 -3.11 5.76
C LYS A 30 10.91 -3.65 6.83
N HIS A 31 10.10 -4.64 6.48
CA HIS A 31 9.05 -5.17 7.35
C HIS A 31 8.89 -6.68 7.18
N PRO A 32 9.76 -7.47 7.81
CA PRO A 32 9.71 -8.93 7.67
C PRO A 32 8.37 -9.55 8.06
N ILE A 33 7.60 -8.88 8.91
CA ILE A 33 6.29 -9.39 9.32
C ILE A 33 5.32 -9.51 8.15
N MET A 34 5.59 -8.82 7.04
CA MET A 34 4.74 -8.85 5.86
C MET A 34 4.96 -10.08 4.99
N LYS A 35 5.97 -10.89 5.29
CA LYS A 35 6.24 -12.12 4.53
C LYS A 35 5.01 -13.03 4.55
N GLY A 36 4.58 -13.49 3.36
CA GLY A 36 3.42 -14.36 3.23
C GLY A 36 2.08 -13.65 3.30
N ARG A 37 2.07 -12.32 3.38
CA ARG A 37 0.82 -11.54 3.51
C ARG A 37 0.43 -10.82 2.21
N GLU A 38 0.80 -11.39 1.07
CA GLU A 38 0.51 -10.80 -0.24
C GLU A 38 -0.99 -10.56 -0.44
N GLU A 39 -1.81 -11.56 -0.08
CA GLU A 39 -3.26 -11.43 -0.26
C GLU A 39 -3.86 -10.35 0.63
N ILE A 40 -3.30 -10.16 1.81
CA ILE A 40 -3.72 -9.08 2.71
C ILE A 40 -3.41 -7.74 2.08
N ILE A 41 -2.20 -7.56 1.54
CA ILE A 41 -1.80 -6.31 0.90
C ILE A 41 -2.70 -6.00 -0.29
N LYS A 42 -3.00 -7.01 -1.11
CA LYS A 42 -3.93 -6.83 -2.24
C LYS A 42 -5.30 -6.38 -1.75
N SER A 43 -5.81 -6.99 -0.68
CA SER A 43 -7.09 -6.62 -0.11
C SER A 43 -7.10 -5.18 0.40
N VAL A 44 -6.02 -4.75 1.06
CA VAL A 44 -5.90 -3.36 1.54
C VAL A 44 -5.99 -2.38 0.38
N LEU A 45 -5.35 -2.70 -0.74
CA LEU A 45 -5.33 -1.82 -1.91
C LEU A 45 -6.66 -1.83 -2.67
N GLN A 46 -7.31 -2.99 -2.78
CA GLN A 46 -8.55 -3.13 -3.55
C GLN A 46 -9.76 -2.64 -2.78
N MET A 47 -9.79 -2.87 -1.47
CA MET A 47 -10.95 -2.58 -0.62
C MET A 47 -10.49 -1.95 0.69
N PRO A 48 -9.84 -0.79 0.65
CA PRO A 48 -9.40 -0.13 1.88
C PRO A 48 -10.57 0.39 2.69
N ASP A 49 -10.34 0.64 3.97
CA ASP A 49 -11.31 1.35 4.80
C ASP A 49 -11.22 2.85 4.54
N GLU A 50 -10.01 3.35 4.35
CA GLU A 50 -9.77 4.74 3.99
C GLU A 50 -8.44 4.91 3.30
N ILE A 51 -8.31 6.01 2.56
CA ILE A 51 -7.07 6.38 1.87
C ILE A 51 -6.75 7.81 2.27
N ARG A 52 -5.52 8.05 2.68
CA ARG A 52 -5.03 9.38 3.05
C ARG A 52 -3.87 9.79 2.19
N GLN A 53 -3.83 11.08 1.85
CA GLN A 53 -2.73 11.67 1.10
C GLN A 53 -1.71 12.22 2.10
N SER A 54 -0.44 11.91 1.90
CA SER A 54 0.63 12.42 2.74
C SER A 54 0.71 13.94 2.64
N LYS A 55 0.95 14.61 3.76
CA LYS A 55 1.15 16.06 3.79
C LYS A 55 2.56 16.44 3.35
N ILE A 56 3.51 15.50 3.46
CA ILE A 56 4.91 15.75 3.14
C ILE A 56 5.15 15.60 1.64
N ASP A 57 4.60 14.54 1.05
CA ASP A 57 4.72 14.26 -0.38
C ASP A 57 3.33 13.96 -0.93
N THR A 58 2.78 14.89 -1.71
CA THR A 58 1.39 14.78 -2.20
C THR A 58 1.20 13.68 -3.22
N ASN A 59 2.26 13.03 -3.68
CA ASN A 59 2.17 11.86 -4.54
C ASN A 59 2.17 10.55 -3.75
N VAL A 60 2.31 10.62 -2.44
CA VAL A 60 2.32 9.44 -1.57
C VAL A 60 0.98 9.30 -0.87
N PHE A 61 0.39 8.12 -0.97
CA PHE A 61 -0.91 7.81 -0.41
C PHE A 61 -0.80 6.61 0.53
N LEU A 62 -1.56 6.67 1.62
CA LEU A 62 -1.58 5.64 2.65
C LEU A 62 -2.94 4.96 2.61
N TYR A 63 -2.93 3.67 2.30
CA TYR A 63 -4.12 2.84 2.22
C TYR A 63 -4.23 2.07 3.53
N TYR A 64 -5.34 2.26 4.25
CA TYR A 64 -5.56 1.62 5.55
C TYR A 64 -6.71 0.64 5.49
N LYS A 65 -6.53 -0.50 6.15
CA LYS A 65 -7.60 -1.47 6.33
C LYS A 65 -7.41 -2.22 7.64
N ARG A 66 -8.49 -2.33 8.40
CA ARG A 66 -8.50 -3.15 9.62
C ARG A 66 -9.03 -4.54 9.29
N LEU A 67 -8.21 -5.53 9.57
CA LEU A 67 -8.56 -6.94 9.49
C LEU A 67 -8.34 -7.53 10.89
N ASP A 68 -7.48 -8.55 11.03
CA ASP A 68 -7.02 -8.98 12.35
C ASP A 68 -6.20 -7.88 13.04
N LYS A 69 -5.53 -7.07 12.25
CA LYS A 69 -4.72 -5.94 12.65
C LYS A 69 -5.02 -4.77 11.72
N LEU A 70 -4.53 -3.59 12.08
CA LEU A 70 -4.62 -2.43 11.18
C LEU A 70 -3.41 -2.42 10.27
N TYR A 71 -3.67 -2.60 8.97
CA TYR A 71 -2.61 -2.61 7.95
C TYR A 71 -2.58 -1.28 7.23
N CYS A 72 -1.36 -0.84 6.90
CA CYS A 72 -1.14 0.34 6.07
C CYS A 72 -0.23 -0.05 4.90
N VAL A 73 -0.67 0.26 3.69
CA VAL A 73 0.15 0.11 2.50
C VAL A 73 0.43 1.50 1.95
N VAL A 74 1.71 1.84 1.81
CA VAL A 74 2.14 3.16 1.36
C VAL A 74 2.48 3.05 -0.12
N VAL A 75 1.84 3.91 -0.92
CA VAL A 75 1.92 3.85 -2.38
C VAL A 75 2.29 5.22 -2.91
N LYS A 76 3.22 5.25 -3.87
CA LYS A 76 3.49 6.47 -4.63
C LYS A 76 2.67 6.43 -5.91
N HIS A 77 1.83 7.44 -6.12
CA HIS A 77 1.03 7.56 -7.33
C HIS A 77 1.81 8.33 -8.39
N ALA A 78 1.70 7.86 -9.63
CA ALA A 78 2.30 8.52 -10.79
C ALA A 78 1.26 8.42 -11.92
N ASP A 79 0.45 9.46 -12.08
CA ASP A 79 -0.66 9.49 -13.01
C ASP A 79 -1.68 8.39 -12.67
N VAL A 80 -1.91 7.41 -13.56
CA VAL A 80 -2.86 6.31 -13.32
C VAL A 80 -2.20 5.07 -12.75
N GLU A 81 -0.90 5.12 -12.48
CA GLU A 81 -0.14 4.02 -11.94
C GLU A 81 0.33 4.32 -10.53
N GLY A 82 0.69 3.29 -9.78
CA GLY A 82 1.25 3.44 -8.47
C GLY A 82 2.22 2.32 -8.15
N PHE A 83 3.12 2.60 -7.19
CA PHE A 83 4.14 1.65 -6.76
C PHE A 83 4.07 1.53 -5.24
N ILE A 84 4.10 0.29 -4.74
CA ILE A 84 4.17 0.07 -3.31
C ILE A 84 5.56 0.49 -2.83
N ILE A 85 5.59 1.43 -1.88
CA ILE A 85 6.84 1.84 -1.24
C ILE A 85 7.12 0.94 -0.04
N THR A 86 6.09 0.69 0.78
CA THR A 86 6.21 -0.17 1.94
C THR A 86 4.82 -0.57 2.43
N ALA A 87 4.78 -1.50 3.38
CA ALA A 87 3.56 -1.91 4.04
C ALA A 87 3.92 -2.28 5.46
N TYR A 88 3.05 -1.93 6.41
CA TYR A 88 3.32 -2.23 7.82
C TYR A 88 2.03 -2.36 8.62
N ILE A 89 2.17 -2.87 9.82
CA ILE A 89 1.09 -2.97 10.79
C ILE A 89 1.24 -1.80 11.76
N THR A 90 0.14 -1.15 12.08
CA THR A 90 0.13 -0.02 13.00
C THR A 90 -1.04 -0.16 13.96
N ASP A 91 -1.03 0.61 15.04
CA ASP A 91 -2.13 0.61 16.00
C ASP A 91 -3.11 1.76 15.78
N LYS A 92 -2.74 2.72 14.95
CA LYS A 92 -3.62 3.86 14.65
C LYS A 92 -3.31 4.44 13.27
N VAL A 93 -4.32 5.12 12.71
CA VAL A 93 -4.19 5.82 11.44
C VAL A 93 -3.33 7.06 11.67
N LYS A 94 -2.31 7.23 10.83
CA LYS A 94 -1.41 8.39 10.93
C LYS A 94 -2.05 9.61 10.28
N GLU A 95 -1.41 10.74 10.52
CA GLU A 95 -1.83 12.00 9.93
C GLU A 95 -1.75 11.96 8.41
N GLY A 96 -2.59 12.77 7.79
CA GLY A 96 -2.69 12.89 6.36
C GLY A 96 -4.06 13.43 6.03
N VAL A 97 -4.28 13.81 4.78
CA VAL A 97 -5.56 14.33 4.33
C VAL A 97 -6.41 13.15 3.86
N LEU A 98 -7.59 12.98 4.44
CA LEU A 98 -8.52 11.94 3.99
C LEU A 98 -9.00 12.26 2.58
N VAL A 99 -8.75 11.34 1.64
CA VAL A 99 -9.14 11.55 0.24
C VAL A 99 -10.18 10.53 -0.22
N TRP A 100 -10.35 9.44 0.51
CA TRP A 100 -11.35 8.43 0.16
C TRP A 100 -11.71 7.61 1.40
N THR A 101 -12.99 7.27 1.54
CA THR A 101 -13.47 6.36 2.58
C THR A 101 -14.56 5.47 2.00
N LYS A 102 -14.65 4.25 2.52
CA LYS A 102 -15.73 3.35 2.08
C LYS A 102 -17.07 3.76 2.66
#